data_0e32706e376d597ae60059efda82d299
#
_entry.id   0e32706e376d597ae60059efda82d299
#
_cell.length_a   1.000
_cell.length_b   1.000
_cell.length_c   1.000
_cell.angle_alpha   90.00
_cell.angle_beta   90.00
_cell.angle_gamma   90.00
#
_symmetry.space_group_name_H-M   'P 1'
#
loop_
_entity.id
_entity.type
_entity.pdbx_description
1 polymer ?
#
loop_
_entity_poly.entity_id
_entity_poly.type
_entity_poly.pdbx_seq_one_letter_code
_entity_poly.pdbx_strand_id
1 'polypeptide(L)'
;KYTHNDICFPCQMVIGELIDALQKGNYPEDSVAVGMAKLSCDCRMANYTAILRKALDSAGFENVPILTTDPGDTKGIHPGVSMLGARSVLLAAWAFSMLDILEELCRKIRPYETAAGETNRVFSECVEWIAAASKQGLGKMIGAFRRAIEAFRGLRYDRSRRKPRVLVTGELLVNFHPGTNFHVEEYLERNDMEVILPRITYQFRKDFQAANSEIRDFGAHLAPYPFALDGAVEFIQRFLERIARSHPLYHPAARPQDLYSDVEHFIPKTLTCGEGWLMAGEIAHYAHQGVRSFIILQPFGCLPNHVCGRGVTKRLKEEFPGVQILPLDLDPDTSYANVENRLQMLIMNQTA
;
A
#
# COMPACT_ATOMS: atom_id res chain seq x y z
N LYS A 1 -7.84 21.62 10.82
CA LYS A 1 -8.15 22.40 12.04
C LYS A 1 -7.27 22.00 13.22
N TYR A 2 -6.99 20.69 13.38
CA TYR A 2 -6.32 20.14 14.55
C TYR A 2 -4.85 19.77 14.33
N THR A 3 -4.36 19.92 13.11
CA THR A 3 -2.97 19.67 12.71
C THR A 3 -2.35 20.91 12.08
N HIS A 4 -1.02 20.95 11.99
CA HIS A 4 -0.31 21.98 11.24
C HIS A 4 -0.46 21.76 9.74
N ASN A 5 -0.52 22.85 8.96
CA ASN A 5 -0.54 22.79 7.50
C ASN A 5 0.76 22.22 6.92
N ASP A 6 1.88 22.36 7.64
CA ASP A 6 3.20 21.87 7.20
C ASP A 6 3.47 20.41 7.51
N ILE A 7 2.52 19.69 8.15
CA ILE A 7 2.65 18.25 8.32
C ILE A 7 2.36 17.53 7.01
N CYS A 8 2.90 16.33 6.83
CA CYS A 8 2.65 15.56 5.62
C CYS A 8 1.15 15.25 5.45
N PHE A 9 0.68 15.25 4.24
CA PHE A 9 -0.72 15.05 3.89
C PHE A 9 -1.32 13.76 4.47
N PRO A 10 -0.65 12.58 4.44
CA PRO A 10 -1.19 11.37 5.08
C PRO A 10 -1.51 11.54 6.56
N CYS A 11 -0.66 12.26 7.30
CA CYS A 11 -0.91 12.56 8.72
C CYS A 11 -2.17 13.41 8.90
N GLN A 12 -2.36 14.43 8.08
CA GLN A 12 -3.54 15.30 8.12
C GLN A 12 -4.82 14.49 7.86
N MET A 13 -4.79 13.62 6.86
CA MET A 13 -5.94 12.79 6.48
C MET A 13 -6.31 11.81 7.60
N VAL A 14 -5.38 11.01 8.08
CA VAL A 14 -5.65 10.01 9.12
C VAL A 14 -6.17 10.66 10.40
N ILE A 15 -5.55 11.76 10.85
CA ILE A 15 -6.00 12.45 12.06
C ILE A 15 -7.36 13.10 11.84
N GLY A 16 -7.58 13.71 10.68
CA GLY A 16 -8.86 14.30 10.33
C GLY A 16 -9.99 13.29 10.33
N GLU A 17 -9.80 12.14 9.73
CA GLU A 17 -10.78 11.05 9.68
C GLU A 17 -11.09 10.46 11.06
N LEU A 18 -10.07 10.25 11.89
CA LEU A 18 -10.26 9.75 13.26
C LEU A 18 -11.08 10.73 14.10
N ILE A 19 -10.76 12.03 14.04
CA ILE A 19 -11.53 13.05 14.77
C ILE A 19 -12.95 13.19 14.23
N ASP A 20 -13.12 13.18 12.91
CA ASP A 20 -14.43 13.24 12.28
C ASP A 20 -15.30 12.05 12.69
N ALA A 21 -14.72 10.84 12.70
CA ALA A 21 -15.41 9.63 13.16
C ALA A 21 -15.84 9.73 14.63
N LEU A 22 -14.98 10.25 15.52
CA LEU A 22 -15.32 10.46 16.93
C LEU A 22 -16.42 11.52 17.10
N GLN A 23 -16.36 12.62 16.35
CA GLN A 23 -17.35 13.69 16.44
C GLN A 23 -18.72 13.30 15.91
N LYS A 24 -18.79 12.45 14.89
CA LYS A 24 -20.04 11.99 14.27
C LYS A 24 -20.62 10.72 14.88
N GLY A 25 -19.75 9.92 15.48
CA GLY A 25 -20.08 8.52 15.81
C GLY A 25 -20.89 8.29 17.07
N ASN A 26 -21.18 9.30 17.90
CA ASN A 26 -21.87 9.14 19.21
C ASN A 26 -21.35 7.99 20.08
N TYR A 27 -20.04 7.74 20.04
CA TYR A 27 -19.41 6.71 20.86
C TYR A 27 -19.26 7.18 22.30
N PRO A 28 -19.60 6.37 23.32
CA PRO A 28 -19.23 6.69 24.70
C PRO A 28 -17.69 6.75 24.82
N GLU A 29 -17.16 7.81 25.41
CA GLU A 29 -15.71 8.04 25.51
C GLU A 29 -14.96 6.90 26.20
N ASP A 30 -15.59 6.25 27.16
CA ASP A 30 -15.07 5.12 27.93
C ASP A 30 -15.08 3.78 27.16
N SER A 31 -15.70 3.74 25.99
CA SER A 31 -15.84 2.54 25.17
C SER A 31 -15.12 2.61 23.81
N VAL A 32 -14.45 3.72 23.52
CA VAL A 32 -13.78 3.95 22.22
C VAL A 32 -12.27 4.13 22.40
N ALA A 33 -11.51 3.64 21.44
CA ALA A 33 -10.07 3.88 21.31
C ALA A 33 -9.74 4.13 19.85
N VAL A 34 -8.69 4.89 19.56
CA VAL A 34 -8.18 5.11 18.21
C VAL A 34 -6.88 4.33 18.01
N GLY A 35 -6.70 3.77 16.82
CA GLY A 35 -5.48 3.05 16.44
C GLY A 35 -4.57 3.91 15.57
N MET A 36 -3.27 3.97 15.87
CA MET A 36 -2.27 4.62 15.04
C MET A 36 -1.02 3.75 14.99
N ALA A 37 -0.64 3.33 13.78
CA ALA A 37 0.63 2.65 13.58
C ALA A 37 1.78 3.65 13.79
N LYS A 38 2.80 3.22 14.53
CA LYS A 38 4.08 3.91 14.65
C LYS A 38 5.16 3.03 14.09
N LEU A 39 5.95 3.58 13.19
CA LEU A 39 7.13 2.92 12.64
C LEU A 39 8.38 3.68 13.10
N SER A 40 9.40 2.94 13.51
CA SER A 40 10.73 3.49 13.75
C SER A 40 11.39 3.72 12.39
N CYS A 41 11.18 4.89 11.80
CA CYS A 41 11.70 5.24 10.48
C CYS A 41 12.07 6.72 10.43
N ASP A 42 12.89 7.09 9.46
CA ASP A 42 13.37 8.46 9.24
C ASP A 42 12.31 9.35 8.55
N CYS A 43 11.03 9.07 8.80
CA CYS A 43 9.93 9.88 8.30
C CYS A 43 9.02 10.39 9.43
N ARG A 44 8.12 11.30 9.11
CA ARG A 44 7.21 11.93 10.09
C ARG A 44 6.25 10.95 10.76
N MET A 45 6.04 9.77 10.17
CA MET A 45 5.21 8.70 10.73
C MET A 45 5.73 8.22 12.10
N ALA A 46 7.02 8.38 12.37
CA ALA A 46 7.60 8.12 13.70
C ALA A 46 6.98 8.99 14.82
N ASN A 47 6.35 10.12 14.48
CA ASN A 47 5.76 11.05 15.44
C ASN A 47 4.24 11.23 15.32
N TYR A 48 3.55 10.42 14.51
CA TYR A 48 2.10 10.56 14.29
C TYR A 48 1.29 10.39 15.57
N THR A 49 1.69 9.51 16.46
CA THR A 49 0.99 9.27 17.75
C THR A 49 0.98 10.50 18.64
N ALA A 50 2.10 11.23 18.73
CA ALA A 50 2.18 12.48 19.50
C ALA A 50 1.34 13.60 18.89
N ILE A 51 1.33 13.69 17.55
CA ILE A 51 0.52 14.66 16.82
C ILE A 51 -0.97 14.32 16.98
N LEU A 52 -1.35 13.05 16.88
CA LEU A 52 -2.71 12.58 17.13
C LEU A 52 -3.18 12.90 18.56
N ARG A 53 -2.33 12.65 19.57
CA ARG A 53 -2.67 12.99 20.96
C ARG A 53 -2.98 14.48 21.11
N LYS A 54 -2.11 15.33 20.59
CA LYS A 54 -2.32 16.79 20.61
C LYS A 54 -3.61 17.19 19.90
N ALA A 55 -3.91 16.54 18.78
CA ALA A 55 -5.11 16.81 17.99
C ALA A 55 -6.38 16.38 18.72
N LEU A 56 -6.38 15.18 19.36
CA LEU A 56 -7.48 14.67 20.18
C LEU A 56 -7.74 15.59 21.39
N ASP A 57 -6.70 16.02 22.12
CA ASP A 57 -6.82 16.97 23.24
C ASP A 57 -7.45 18.29 22.79
N SER A 58 -7.00 18.81 21.64
CA SER A 58 -7.55 20.05 21.07
C SER A 58 -8.98 19.90 20.55
N ALA A 59 -9.43 18.67 20.32
CA ALA A 59 -10.79 18.37 19.85
C ALA A 59 -11.75 18.01 20.99
N GLY A 60 -11.26 17.93 22.25
CA GLY A 60 -12.05 17.59 23.44
C GLY A 60 -12.14 16.09 23.74
N PHE A 61 -11.18 15.30 23.23
CA PHE A 61 -11.10 13.84 23.40
C PHE A 61 -9.86 13.43 24.22
N GLU A 62 -9.58 14.14 25.33
CA GLU A 62 -8.38 13.91 26.15
C GLU A 62 -8.31 12.49 26.74
N ASN A 63 -9.47 11.88 27.00
CA ASN A 63 -9.58 10.56 27.63
C ASN A 63 -9.56 9.39 26.63
N VAL A 64 -9.67 9.66 25.30
CA VAL A 64 -9.65 8.62 24.30
C VAL A 64 -8.25 8.02 24.16
N PRO A 65 -8.05 6.72 24.43
CA PRO A 65 -6.74 6.10 24.34
C PRO A 65 -6.28 5.91 22.89
N ILE A 66 -4.98 6.03 22.67
CA ILE A 66 -4.33 5.72 21.40
C ILE A 66 -3.67 4.35 21.51
N LEU A 67 -4.10 3.44 20.64
CA LEU A 67 -3.50 2.12 20.50
C LEU A 67 -2.40 2.19 19.42
N THR A 68 -1.17 1.85 19.79
CA THR A 68 -0.03 1.93 18.90
C THR A 68 0.70 0.60 18.77
N THR A 69 1.43 0.41 17.65
CA THR A 69 2.27 -0.77 17.41
C THR A 69 3.58 -0.74 18.19
N ASP A 70 3.99 0.41 18.74
CA ASP A 70 5.20 0.55 19.55
C ASP A 70 4.89 0.59 21.05
N PRO A 71 5.18 -0.49 21.80
CA PRO A 71 4.95 -0.52 23.25
C PRO A 71 5.82 0.47 24.03
N GLY A 72 6.95 0.92 23.48
CA GLY A 72 7.85 1.88 24.09
C GLY A 72 7.30 3.30 24.18
N ASP A 73 6.37 3.65 23.29
CA ASP A 73 5.77 4.99 23.19
C ASP A 73 4.71 5.28 24.28
N THR A 74 4.38 4.26 25.06
CA THR A 74 3.26 4.30 25.99
C THR A 74 3.57 4.96 27.32
N LYS A 75 4.84 5.24 27.62
CA LYS A 75 5.26 5.76 28.92
C LYS A 75 4.97 7.24 29.17
N GLY A 76 4.51 7.97 28.17
CA GLY A 76 4.26 9.42 28.30
C GLY A 76 2.95 9.94 27.76
N ILE A 77 2.25 9.20 26.90
CA ILE A 77 1.08 9.72 26.17
C ILE A 77 -0.20 8.99 26.55
N HIS A 78 -0.20 7.69 26.54
CA HIS A 78 -1.20 6.77 27.11
C HIS A 78 -0.61 5.37 27.24
N PRO A 79 -1.07 4.53 28.18
CA PRO A 79 -0.69 3.14 28.19
C PRO A 79 -1.23 2.48 26.92
N GLY A 80 -0.39 2.43 25.88
CA GLY A 80 -0.71 1.71 24.65
C GLY A 80 -0.90 0.24 25.00
N VAL A 81 -1.96 -0.32 24.53
CA VAL A 81 -2.14 -1.75 24.58
C VAL A 81 -1.42 -2.30 23.34
N SER A 82 -0.45 -3.19 23.54
CA SER A 82 0.09 -4.00 22.44
C SER A 82 -1.06 -4.80 21.86
N MET A 83 -1.63 -4.31 20.77
CA MET A 83 -2.92 -4.79 20.24
C MET A 83 -2.86 -6.16 19.61
N LEU A 84 -1.68 -6.62 19.22
CA LEU A 84 -1.59 -7.78 18.35
C LEU A 84 -0.77 -8.87 19.01
N GLY A 85 -1.44 -9.85 19.60
CA GLY A 85 -0.80 -11.12 19.95
C GLY A 85 -0.20 -11.81 18.71
N ALA A 86 0.83 -12.63 18.89
CA ALA A 86 1.54 -13.32 17.81
C ALA A 86 0.60 -14.06 16.83
N ARG A 87 -0.49 -14.62 17.34
CA ARG A 87 -1.53 -15.25 16.50
C ARG A 87 -2.19 -14.26 15.54
N SER A 88 -2.52 -13.06 16.01
CA SER A 88 -3.16 -12.02 15.19
C SER A 88 -2.21 -11.51 14.11
N VAL A 89 -0.94 -11.30 14.46
CA VAL A 89 0.11 -10.92 13.49
C VAL A 89 0.26 -11.98 12.39
N LEU A 90 0.29 -13.27 12.77
CA LEU A 90 0.39 -14.36 11.81
C LEU A 90 -0.84 -14.41 10.88
N LEU A 91 -2.05 -14.31 11.43
CA LEU A 91 -3.27 -14.31 10.62
C LEU A 91 -3.35 -13.08 9.71
N ALA A 92 -2.89 -11.91 10.17
CA ALA A 92 -2.81 -10.71 9.35
C ALA A 92 -1.83 -10.88 8.18
N ALA A 93 -0.64 -11.47 8.40
CA ALA A 93 0.31 -11.75 7.32
C ALA A 93 -0.29 -12.65 6.22
N TRP A 94 -1.05 -13.68 6.61
CA TRP A 94 -1.80 -14.53 5.66
C TRP A 94 -2.89 -13.75 4.95
N ALA A 95 -3.69 -12.95 5.68
CA ALA A 95 -4.79 -12.17 5.11
C ALA A 95 -4.27 -11.15 4.09
N PHE A 96 -3.26 -10.33 4.44
CA PHE A 96 -2.67 -9.37 3.50
C PHE A 96 -2.09 -10.05 2.26
N SER A 97 -1.41 -11.19 2.41
CA SER A 97 -0.89 -11.92 1.26
C SER A 97 -2.00 -12.51 0.37
N MET A 98 -3.13 -12.91 0.95
CA MET A 98 -4.32 -13.33 0.18
C MET A 98 -4.95 -12.17 -0.56
N LEU A 99 -5.11 -11.03 0.12
CA LEU A 99 -5.70 -9.82 -0.47
C LEU A 99 -4.86 -9.26 -1.61
N ASP A 100 -3.54 -9.18 -1.47
CA ASP A 100 -2.63 -8.76 -2.55
C ASP A 100 -2.88 -9.55 -3.84
N ILE A 101 -3.07 -10.88 -3.74
CA ILE A 101 -3.32 -11.75 -4.90
C ILE A 101 -4.71 -11.49 -5.49
N LEU A 102 -5.74 -11.36 -4.64
CA LEU A 102 -7.11 -11.13 -5.10
C LEU A 102 -7.26 -9.75 -5.73
N GLU A 103 -6.63 -8.72 -5.16
CA GLU A 103 -6.60 -7.38 -5.73
C GLU A 103 -5.89 -7.33 -7.08
N GLU A 104 -4.76 -8.04 -7.21
CA GLU A 104 -4.07 -8.15 -8.49
C GLU A 104 -4.95 -8.80 -9.55
N LEU A 105 -5.66 -9.89 -9.22
CA LEU A 105 -6.61 -10.53 -10.12
C LEU A 105 -7.80 -9.62 -10.43
N CYS A 106 -8.31 -8.90 -9.45
CA CYS A 106 -9.40 -7.94 -9.62
C CYS A 106 -9.02 -6.89 -10.68
N ARG A 107 -7.85 -6.25 -10.56
CA ARG A 107 -7.37 -5.25 -11.52
C ARG A 107 -7.09 -5.82 -12.92
N LYS A 108 -6.75 -7.10 -13.03
CA LYS A 108 -6.57 -7.78 -14.32
C LYS A 108 -7.88 -8.17 -15.00
N ILE A 109 -9.00 -8.28 -14.25
CA ILE A 109 -10.30 -8.72 -14.77
C ILE A 109 -11.25 -7.54 -14.94
N ARG A 110 -11.38 -6.69 -13.92
CA ARG A 110 -12.35 -5.59 -13.87
C ARG A 110 -12.38 -4.70 -15.11
N PRO A 111 -11.24 -4.26 -15.69
CA PRO A 111 -11.28 -3.45 -16.91
C PRO A 111 -11.83 -4.18 -18.13
N TYR A 112 -11.94 -5.50 -18.09
CA TYR A 112 -12.34 -6.37 -19.18
C TYR A 112 -13.64 -7.14 -18.91
N GLU A 113 -14.28 -6.93 -17.75
CA GLU A 113 -15.50 -7.66 -17.37
C GLU A 113 -16.63 -7.41 -18.35
N THR A 114 -17.41 -8.47 -18.63
CA THR A 114 -18.55 -8.37 -19.55
C THR A 114 -19.84 -7.93 -18.85
N ALA A 115 -19.90 -8.06 -17.54
CA ALA A 115 -20.99 -7.59 -16.68
C ALA A 115 -20.43 -6.58 -15.69
N ALA A 116 -20.80 -5.31 -15.88
CA ALA A 116 -20.25 -4.21 -15.08
C ALA A 116 -20.46 -4.40 -13.56
N GLY A 117 -19.39 -4.26 -12.78
CA GLY A 117 -19.41 -4.38 -11.31
C GLY A 117 -19.38 -5.81 -10.77
N GLU A 118 -19.40 -6.84 -11.64
CA GLU A 118 -19.39 -8.23 -11.19
C GLU A 118 -18.07 -8.57 -10.48
N THR A 119 -16.95 -8.09 -10.99
CA THR A 119 -15.64 -8.31 -10.38
C THR A 119 -15.54 -7.72 -8.98
N ASN A 120 -16.03 -6.49 -8.77
CA ASN A 120 -16.05 -5.85 -7.46
C ASN A 120 -16.97 -6.58 -6.47
N ARG A 121 -18.14 -7.05 -6.93
CA ARG A 121 -19.05 -7.83 -6.10
C ARG A 121 -18.38 -9.12 -5.63
N VAL A 122 -17.78 -9.88 -6.54
CA VAL A 122 -17.07 -11.13 -6.21
C VAL A 122 -15.88 -10.87 -5.30
N PHE A 123 -15.13 -9.80 -5.54
CA PHE A 123 -14.03 -9.39 -4.66
C PHE A 123 -14.51 -9.14 -3.23
N SER A 124 -15.58 -8.35 -3.05
CA SER A 124 -16.15 -8.07 -1.72
C SER A 124 -16.61 -9.33 -1.00
N GLU A 125 -17.31 -10.24 -1.69
CA GLU A 125 -17.71 -11.53 -1.13
C GLU A 125 -16.51 -12.37 -0.69
N CYS A 126 -15.42 -12.39 -1.50
CA CYS A 126 -14.20 -13.11 -1.16
C CYS A 126 -13.50 -12.55 0.08
N VAL A 127 -13.46 -11.22 0.23
CA VAL A 127 -12.95 -10.55 1.44
C VAL A 127 -13.76 -10.97 2.67
N GLU A 128 -15.09 -10.96 2.58
CA GLU A 128 -15.97 -11.40 3.67
C GLU A 128 -15.74 -12.86 4.04
N TRP A 129 -15.58 -13.77 3.06
CA TRP A 129 -15.30 -15.19 3.35
C TRP A 129 -13.96 -15.36 4.09
N ILE A 130 -12.92 -14.66 3.69
CA ILE A 130 -11.60 -14.70 4.35
C ILE A 130 -11.70 -14.13 5.77
N ALA A 131 -12.40 -12.99 5.94
CA ALA A 131 -12.61 -12.35 7.23
C ALA A 131 -13.38 -13.24 8.18
N ALA A 132 -14.47 -13.87 7.73
CA ALA A 132 -15.22 -14.81 8.55
C ALA A 132 -14.40 -16.07 8.92
N ALA A 133 -13.61 -16.58 7.98
CA ALA A 133 -12.76 -17.74 8.19
C ALA A 133 -11.58 -17.48 9.14
N SER A 134 -11.10 -16.23 9.23
CA SER A 134 -9.98 -15.87 10.13
C SER A 134 -10.29 -16.13 11.60
N LYS A 135 -11.56 -15.97 12.01
CA LYS A 135 -12.05 -16.29 13.35
C LYS A 135 -11.97 -17.78 13.66
N GLN A 136 -12.00 -18.64 12.63
CA GLN A 136 -12.00 -20.09 12.74
C GLN A 136 -10.59 -20.71 12.60
N GLY A 137 -9.60 -19.91 12.20
CA GLY A 137 -8.20 -20.28 12.10
C GLY A 137 -7.68 -20.47 10.67
N LEU A 138 -6.37 -20.66 10.57
CA LEU A 138 -5.62 -20.63 9.31
C LEU A 138 -6.13 -21.64 8.26
N GLY A 139 -6.44 -22.87 8.66
CA GLY A 139 -6.94 -23.89 7.72
C GLY A 139 -8.23 -23.49 7.01
N LYS A 140 -9.14 -22.80 7.74
CA LYS A 140 -10.38 -22.26 7.17
C LYS A 140 -10.11 -21.06 6.26
N MET A 141 -9.16 -20.20 6.61
CA MET A 141 -8.72 -19.09 5.74
C MET A 141 -8.18 -19.60 4.41
N ILE A 142 -7.31 -20.62 4.42
CA ILE A 142 -6.77 -21.23 3.19
C ILE A 142 -7.92 -21.85 2.36
N GLY A 143 -8.89 -22.48 2.99
CA GLY A 143 -10.10 -22.99 2.32
C GLY A 143 -10.91 -21.87 1.66
N ALA A 144 -11.14 -20.75 2.38
CA ALA A 144 -11.81 -19.57 1.85
C ALA A 144 -11.05 -18.94 0.67
N PHE A 145 -9.72 -18.87 0.76
CA PHE A 145 -8.89 -18.37 -0.34
C PHE A 145 -8.97 -19.26 -1.60
N ARG A 146 -8.93 -20.58 -1.46
CA ARG A 146 -9.15 -21.48 -2.61
C ARG A 146 -10.51 -21.25 -3.26
N ARG A 147 -11.56 -21.12 -2.44
CA ARG A 147 -12.92 -20.78 -2.93
C ARG A 147 -12.92 -19.42 -3.65
N ALA A 148 -12.19 -18.42 -3.14
CA ALA A 148 -12.06 -17.13 -3.77
C ALA A 148 -11.39 -17.23 -5.16
N ILE A 149 -10.28 -17.97 -5.31
CA ILE A 149 -9.64 -18.18 -6.61
C ILE A 149 -10.61 -18.85 -7.61
N GLU A 150 -11.41 -19.84 -7.18
CA GLU A 150 -12.44 -20.46 -8.04
C GLU A 150 -13.55 -19.48 -8.41
N ALA A 151 -13.98 -18.60 -7.48
CA ALA A 151 -14.96 -17.57 -7.79
C ALA A 151 -14.44 -16.59 -8.87
N PHE A 152 -13.18 -16.16 -8.77
CA PHE A 152 -12.53 -15.34 -9.79
C PHE A 152 -12.40 -16.05 -11.15
N ARG A 153 -12.16 -17.38 -11.16
CA ARG A 153 -12.15 -18.18 -12.40
C ARG A 153 -13.50 -18.23 -13.10
N GLY A 154 -14.57 -18.09 -12.33
CA GLY A 154 -15.94 -18.04 -12.85
C GLY A 154 -16.33 -16.72 -13.50
N LEU A 155 -15.54 -15.65 -13.30
CA LEU A 155 -15.81 -14.34 -13.88
C LEU A 155 -15.67 -14.36 -15.41
N ARG A 156 -16.54 -13.63 -16.09
CA ARG A 156 -16.51 -13.48 -17.55
C ARG A 156 -15.82 -12.17 -17.93
N TYR A 157 -14.83 -12.24 -18.78
CA TYR A 157 -14.09 -11.09 -19.27
C TYR A 157 -13.64 -11.28 -20.73
N ASP A 158 -13.51 -10.17 -21.45
CA ASP A 158 -13.00 -10.15 -22.82
C ASP A 158 -11.68 -9.38 -22.92
N ARG A 159 -10.59 -10.10 -23.17
CA ARG A 159 -9.24 -9.55 -23.36
C ARG A 159 -8.77 -9.65 -24.83
N SER A 160 -9.68 -9.74 -25.77
CA SER A 160 -9.36 -9.73 -27.21
C SER A 160 -8.59 -8.48 -27.62
N ARG A 161 -8.94 -7.34 -27.00
CA ARG A 161 -8.19 -6.07 -27.10
C ARG A 161 -7.52 -5.79 -25.76
N ARG A 162 -6.18 -5.80 -25.75
CA ARG A 162 -5.43 -5.44 -24.53
C ARG A 162 -5.43 -3.94 -24.34
N LYS A 163 -5.72 -3.51 -23.12
CA LYS A 163 -5.64 -2.11 -22.71
C LYS A 163 -4.20 -1.73 -22.37
N PRO A 164 -3.79 -0.46 -22.56
CA PRO A 164 -2.51 0.02 -22.07
C PRO A 164 -2.39 -0.15 -20.57
N ARG A 165 -1.20 -0.54 -20.10
CA ARG A 165 -0.94 -0.73 -18.67
C ARG A 165 -0.34 0.53 -18.07
N VAL A 166 -0.74 0.85 -16.85
CA VAL A 166 -0.20 1.95 -16.04
C VAL A 166 0.11 1.45 -14.63
N LEU A 167 1.34 1.67 -14.19
CA LEU A 167 1.69 1.46 -12.78
C LEU A 167 1.36 2.72 -11.98
N VAL A 168 0.62 2.55 -10.89
CA VAL A 168 0.39 3.58 -9.89
C VAL A 168 1.13 3.15 -8.62
N THR A 169 2.13 3.89 -8.22
CA THR A 169 2.93 3.67 -7.02
C THR A 169 3.05 4.97 -6.24
N GLY A 170 3.51 4.95 -5.01
CA GLY A 170 3.66 6.14 -4.18
C GLY A 170 3.56 5.85 -2.70
N GLU A 171 3.19 6.85 -1.92
CA GLU A 171 3.03 6.73 -0.47
C GLU A 171 1.88 5.78 -0.12
N LEU A 172 2.12 4.96 0.89
CA LEU A 172 1.27 3.81 1.24
C LEU A 172 -0.20 4.17 1.43
N LEU A 173 -0.52 5.17 2.27
CA LEU A 173 -1.92 5.57 2.50
C LEU A 173 -2.57 6.05 1.20
N VAL A 174 -1.92 7.01 0.55
CA VAL A 174 -2.47 7.63 -0.66
C VAL A 174 -2.64 6.62 -1.79
N ASN A 175 -1.76 5.62 -1.86
CA ASN A 175 -1.81 4.59 -2.89
C ASN A 175 -3.03 3.66 -2.75
N PHE A 176 -3.44 3.37 -1.50
CA PHE A 176 -4.52 2.43 -1.22
C PHE A 176 -5.80 3.06 -0.69
N HIS A 177 -5.86 4.39 -0.52
CA HIS A 177 -7.03 5.09 -0.01
C HIS A 177 -7.67 5.96 -1.10
N PRO A 178 -8.78 5.50 -1.74
CA PRO A 178 -9.39 6.19 -2.88
C PRO A 178 -9.79 7.64 -2.60
N GLY A 179 -10.25 7.93 -1.39
CA GLY A 179 -10.63 9.30 -0.99
C GLY A 179 -9.45 10.27 -0.97
N THR A 180 -8.24 9.81 -0.63
CA THR A 180 -7.03 10.66 -0.61
C THR A 180 -6.40 10.83 -1.99
N ASN A 181 -6.61 9.89 -2.90
CA ASN A 181 -6.01 9.93 -4.24
C ASN A 181 -7.02 10.32 -5.34
N PHE A 182 -8.20 10.82 -4.96
CA PHE A 182 -9.24 11.24 -5.91
C PHE A 182 -9.69 10.12 -6.87
N HIS A 183 -9.73 8.87 -6.39
CA HIS A 183 -10.17 7.73 -7.19
C HIS A 183 -9.37 7.53 -8.50
N VAL A 184 -8.05 7.76 -8.44
CA VAL A 184 -7.17 7.68 -9.62
C VAL A 184 -7.29 6.32 -10.33
N GLU A 185 -7.39 5.20 -9.59
CA GLU A 185 -7.56 3.86 -10.18
C GLU A 185 -8.83 3.77 -11.02
N GLU A 186 -9.97 4.18 -10.47
CA GLU A 186 -11.25 4.18 -11.18
C GLU A 186 -11.23 5.09 -12.41
N TYR A 187 -10.61 6.27 -12.28
CA TYR A 187 -10.47 7.20 -13.40
C TYR A 187 -9.69 6.59 -14.55
N LEU A 188 -8.57 5.96 -14.28
CA LEU A 188 -7.73 5.30 -15.30
C LEU A 188 -8.47 4.14 -15.97
N GLU A 189 -9.16 3.30 -15.20
CA GLU A 189 -9.91 2.17 -15.75
C GLU A 189 -11.09 2.62 -16.64
N ARG A 190 -11.80 3.71 -16.26
CA ARG A 190 -12.85 4.32 -17.10
C ARG A 190 -12.31 4.90 -18.41
N ASN A 191 -11.01 5.20 -18.44
CA ASN A 191 -10.31 5.67 -19.64
C ASN A 191 -9.50 4.56 -20.33
N ASP A 192 -10.00 3.34 -20.27
CA ASP A 192 -9.45 2.17 -20.98
C ASP A 192 -8.02 1.78 -20.62
N MET A 193 -7.59 2.01 -19.36
CA MET A 193 -6.29 1.57 -18.85
C MET A 193 -6.42 0.30 -18.00
N GLU A 194 -5.39 -0.55 -18.02
CA GLU A 194 -5.20 -1.62 -17.04
C GLU A 194 -4.26 -1.12 -15.94
N VAL A 195 -4.78 -0.95 -14.72
CA VAL A 195 -4.01 -0.41 -13.59
C VAL A 195 -3.23 -1.52 -12.89
N ILE A 196 -1.98 -1.23 -12.57
CA ILE A 196 -1.11 -2.05 -11.74
C ILE A 196 -0.87 -1.28 -10.44
N LEU A 197 -1.14 -1.90 -9.29
CA LEU A 197 -0.72 -1.40 -7.99
C LEU A 197 0.30 -2.35 -7.36
N PRO A 198 1.25 -1.83 -6.58
CA PRO A 198 2.18 -2.65 -5.83
C PRO A 198 1.45 -3.50 -4.77
N ARG A 199 2.09 -4.56 -4.31
CA ARG A 199 1.59 -5.35 -3.19
C ARG A 199 1.90 -4.66 -1.88
N ILE A 200 0.92 -4.57 -0.98
CA ILE A 200 1.13 -4.00 0.36
C ILE A 200 2.17 -4.78 1.17
N THR A 201 2.25 -6.09 0.94
CA THR A 201 3.24 -6.95 1.61
C THR A 201 4.68 -6.64 1.21
N TYR A 202 4.93 -5.97 0.08
CA TYR A 202 6.28 -5.55 -0.32
C TYR A 202 6.86 -4.50 0.62
N GLN A 203 6.02 -3.60 1.14
CA GLN A 203 6.46 -2.60 2.10
C GLN A 203 7.05 -3.27 3.35
N PHE A 204 6.33 -4.23 3.94
CA PHE A 204 6.80 -4.95 5.12
C PHE A 204 8.07 -5.75 4.82
N ARG A 205 8.15 -6.43 3.68
CA ARG A 205 9.33 -7.20 3.30
C ARG A 205 10.54 -6.32 3.05
N LYS A 206 10.36 -5.16 2.42
CA LYS A 206 11.43 -4.16 2.25
C LYS A 206 11.98 -3.74 3.60
N ASP A 207 11.13 -3.46 4.60
CA ASP A 207 11.57 -3.04 5.92
C ASP A 207 12.37 -4.15 6.64
N PHE A 208 11.96 -5.41 6.52
CA PHE A 208 12.74 -6.54 7.04
C PHE A 208 14.09 -6.68 6.34
N GLN A 209 14.15 -6.49 5.03
CA GLN A 209 15.39 -6.55 4.27
C GLN A 209 16.31 -5.36 4.55
N ALA A 210 15.76 -4.19 4.81
CA ALA A 210 16.48 -3.02 5.26
C ALA A 210 17.18 -3.28 6.59
N ALA A 211 16.44 -3.75 7.60
CA ALA A 211 17.01 -4.12 8.89
C ALA A 211 18.11 -5.18 8.76
N ASN A 212 17.93 -6.18 7.88
CA ASN A 212 18.94 -7.19 7.60
C ASN A 212 20.22 -6.58 6.98
N SER A 213 20.07 -5.58 6.10
CA SER A 213 21.21 -4.89 5.50
C SER A 213 21.93 -4.02 6.51
N GLU A 214 21.24 -3.35 7.40
CA GLU A 214 21.83 -2.57 8.49
C GLU A 214 22.67 -3.43 9.43
N ILE A 215 22.18 -4.64 9.78
CA ILE A 215 22.94 -5.60 10.58
C ILE A 215 24.23 -6.01 9.86
N ARG A 216 24.12 -6.35 8.58
CA ARG A 216 25.25 -6.88 7.81
C ARG A 216 26.26 -5.82 7.44
N ASP A 217 25.80 -4.66 6.97
CA ASP A 217 26.64 -3.65 6.33
C ASP A 217 27.16 -2.61 7.32
N PHE A 218 26.46 -2.39 8.43
CA PHE A 218 26.81 -1.39 9.45
C PHE A 218 27.04 -1.97 10.85
N GLY A 219 26.93 -3.29 11.02
CA GLY A 219 27.10 -3.94 12.31
C GLY A 219 26.05 -3.53 13.35
N ALA A 220 24.85 -3.17 12.91
CA ALA A 220 23.77 -2.80 13.81
C ALA A 220 23.41 -3.98 14.72
N HIS A 221 23.31 -3.72 16.03
CA HIS A 221 22.92 -4.71 17.04
C HIS A 221 21.40 -4.90 17.06
N LEU A 222 20.83 -5.37 15.96
CA LEU A 222 19.43 -5.72 15.87
C LEU A 222 19.24 -7.23 16.11
N ALA A 223 18.11 -7.59 16.69
CA ALA A 223 17.78 -9.00 16.85
C ALA A 223 17.62 -9.70 15.49
N PRO A 224 17.96 -10.98 15.31
CA PRO A 224 17.92 -11.68 14.04
C PRO A 224 16.50 -11.99 13.53
N TYR A 225 15.44 -11.54 14.24
CA TYR A 225 14.07 -11.80 13.87
C TYR A 225 13.63 -11.25 12.50
N PRO A 226 14.18 -10.14 11.95
CA PRO A 226 13.78 -9.67 10.61
C PRO A 226 14.03 -10.70 9.51
N PHE A 227 15.11 -11.50 9.59
CA PHE A 227 15.37 -12.61 8.66
C PHE A 227 14.27 -13.67 8.71
N ALA A 228 13.87 -14.05 9.93
CA ALA A 228 12.82 -15.04 10.12
C ALA A 228 11.46 -14.53 9.63
N LEU A 229 11.17 -13.23 9.84
CA LEU A 229 9.93 -12.61 9.40
C LEU A 229 9.86 -12.49 7.87
N ASP A 230 10.92 -12.01 7.20
CA ASP A 230 10.95 -11.96 5.73
C ASP A 230 10.78 -13.37 5.12
N GLY A 231 11.51 -14.36 5.64
CA GLY A 231 11.39 -15.74 5.22
C GLY A 231 9.99 -16.34 5.44
N ALA A 232 9.35 -16.00 6.55
CA ALA A 232 7.98 -16.44 6.84
C ALA A 232 6.98 -15.84 5.86
N VAL A 233 7.07 -14.52 5.60
CA VAL A 233 6.18 -13.86 4.62
C VAL A 233 6.42 -14.40 3.22
N GLU A 234 7.68 -14.62 2.81
CA GLU A 234 8.00 -15.25 1.53
C GLU A 234 7.41 -16.65 1.41
N PHE A 235 7.50 -17.47 2.45
CA PHE A 235 6.88 -18.79 2.47
C PHE A 235 5.36 -18.72 2.28
N ILE A 236 4.68 -17.82 3.01
CA ILE A 236 3.24 -17.58 2.90
C ILE A 236 2.88 -17.19 1.46
N GLN A 237 3.57 -16.21 0.89
CA GLN A 237 3.34 -15.76 -0.47
C GLN A 237 3.49 -16.89 -1.48
N ARG A 238 4.60 -17.64 -1.44
CA ARG A 238 4.84 -18.76 -2.35
C ARG A 238 3.80 -19.88 -2.23
N PHE A 239 3.33 -20.13 -1.00
CA PHE A 239 2.28 -21.11 -0.78
C PHE A 239 0.96 -20.66 -1.42
N LEU A 240 0.54 -19.42 -1.22
CA LEU A 240 -0.68 -18.85 -1.78
C LEU A 240 -0.60 -18.70 -3.31
N GLU A 241 0.55 -18.33 -3.84
CA GLU A 241 0.80 -18.26 -5.28
C GLU A 241 0.62 -19.61 -5.97
N ARG A 242 1.02 -20.71 -5.31
CA ARG A 242 0.77 -22.08 -5.86
C ARG A 242 -0.73 -22.34 -6.03
N ILE A 243 -1.56 -21.86 -5.11
CA ILE A 243 -3.01 -21.98 -5.22
C ILE A 243 -3.51 -21.07 -6.35
N ALA A 244 -3.07 -19.82 -6.39
CA ALA A 244 -3.49 -18.82 -7.36
C ALA A 244 -3.10 -19.16 -8.81
N ARG A 245 -2.06 -19.95 -9.03
CA ARG A 245 -1.65 -20.43 -10.38
C ARG A 245 -2.73 -21.24 -11.11
N SER A 246 -3.77 -21.71 -10.42
CA SER A 246 -4.92 -22.30 -11.07
C SER A 246 -5.73 -21.29 -11.89
N HIS A 247 -5.59 -19.98 -11.63
CA HIS A 247 -6.23 -18.93 -12.40
C HIS A 247 -5.36 -18.53 -13.62
N PRO A 248 -5.92 -18.47 -14.86
CA PRO A 248 -5.13 -18.27 -16.07
C PRO A 248 -4.45 -16.90 -16.19
N LEU A 249 -4.97 -15.87 -15.53
CA LEU A 249 -4.36 -14.53 -15.52
C LEU A 249 -3.36 -14.32 -14.38
N TYR A 250 -3.21 -15.30 -13.49
CA TYR A 250 -2.28 -15.16 -12.38
C TYR A 250 -0.85 -15.52 -12.81
N HIS A 251 0.07 -14.62 -12.53
CA HIS A 251 1.50 -14.85 -12.67
C HIS A 251 2.19 -14.51 -11.34
N PRO A 252 3.17 -15.33 -10.89
CA PRO A 252 3.91 -15.01 -9.68
C PRO A 252 4.53 -13.62 -9.76
N ALA A 253 4.41 -12.87 -8.67
CA ALA A 253 5.00 -11.55 -8.60
C ALA A 253 6.53 -11.61 -8.45
N ALA A 254 7.20 -10.55 -8.88
CA ALA A 254 8.61 -10.34 -8.59
C ALA A 254 8.86 -10.31 -7.08
N ARG A 255 10.05 -10.64 -6.65
CA ARG A 255 10.44 -10.51 -5.26
C ARG A 255 10.98 -9.09 -5.01
N PRO A 256 10.90 -8.58 -3.78
CA PRO A 256 11.54 -7.30 -3.47
C PRO A 256 13.02 -7.24 -3.85
N GLN A 257 13.74 -8.37 -3.75
CA GLN A 257 15.15 -8.45 -4.19
C GLN A 257 15.31 -8.25 -5.69
N ASP A 258 14.38 -8.80 -6.50
CA ASP A 258 14.40 -8.65 -7.95
C ASP A 258 14.13 -7.19 -8.32
N LEU A 259 13.17 -6.54 -7.63
CA LEU A 259 12.90 -5.11 -7.79
C LEU A 259 14.10 -4.23 -7.41
N TYR A 260 14.81 -4.59 -6.34
CA TYR A 260 16.00 -3.87 -5.94
C TYR A 260 17.14 -4.03 -6.95
N SER A 261 17.36 -5.23 -7.49
CA SER A 261 18.42 -5.48 -8.47
C SER A 261 18.29 -4.62 -9.73
N ASP A 262 17.07 -4.22 -10.07
CA ASP A 262 16.82 -3.34 -11.23
C ASP A 262 17.33 -1.89 -11.00
N VAL A 263 17.58 -1.50 -9.74
CA VAL A 263 17.93 -0.11 -9.38
C VAL A 263 19.17 0.04 -8.48
N GLU A 264 19.80 -1.07 -8.07
CA GLU A 264 20.91 -1.08 -7.10
C GLU A 264 22.12 -0.23 -7.53
N HIS A 265 22.29 0.00 -8.83
CA HIS A 265 23.40 0.76 -9.39
C HIS A 265 23.26 2.28 -9.23
N PHE A 266 22.08 2.78 -8.81
CA PHE A 266 21.87 4.21 -8.58
C PHE A 266 21.09 4.55 -7.30
N ILE A 267 20.46 3.57 -6.64
CA ILE A 267 19.81 3.75 -5.34
C ILE A 267 20.42 2.77 -4.34
N PRO A 268 21.10 3.28 -3.28
CA PRO A 268 21.60 2.42 -2.23
C PRO A 268 20.46 1.72 -1.48
N LYS A 269 20.66 0.45 -1.11
CA LYS A 269 19.70 -0.36 -0.34
C LYS A 269 19.36 0.25 1.02
N THR A 270 20.24 1.10 1.53
CA THR A 270 20.09 1.84 2.78
C THR A 270 19.12 3.01 2.72
N LEU A 271 18.67 3.42 1.52
CA LEU A 271 17.55 4.36 1.37
C LEU A 271 16.21 3.63 1.61
N THR A 272 15.93 3.37 2.86
CA THR A 272 14.81 2.55 3.32
C THR A 272 13.65 3.34 3.89
N CYS A 273 13.81 4.66 4.04
CA CYS A 273 12.80 5.55 4.60
C CYS A 273 11.48 5.43 3.81
N GLY A 274 10.40 5.14 4.51
CA GLY A 274 9.09 4.90 3.90
C GLY A 274 9.13 3.81 2.84
N GLU A 275 8.64 4.08 1.63
CA GLU A 275 8.70 3.17 0.49
C GLU A 275 10.13 3.00 -0.05
N GLY A 276 10.97 4.02 0.16
CA GLY A 276 12.40 3.99 -0.16
C GLY A 276 12.67 3.65 -1.62
N TRP A 277 13.64 2.75 -1.85
CA TRP A 277 14.02 2.28 -3.19
C TRP A 277 12.91 1.49 -3.91
N LEU A 278 11.87 1.05 -3.19
CA LEU A 278 10.83 0.17 -3.74
C LEU A 278 10.10 0.83 -4.91
N MET A 279 9.74 2.12 -4.80
CA MET A 279 9.05 2.85 -5.88
C MET A 279 9.86 2.85 -7.18
N ALA A 280 11.15 3.13 -7.09
CA ALA A 280 12.03 3.12 -8.27
C ALA A 280 12.19 1.70 -8.83
N GLY A 281 12.35 0.70 -7.95
CA GLY A 281 12.43 -0.71 -8.33
C GLY A 281 11.19 -1.19 -9.07
N GLU A 282 10.00 -0.82 -8.61
CA GLU A 282 8.73 -1.14 -9.27
C GLU A 282 8.65 -0.50 -10.66
N ILE A 283 9.00 0.78 -10.78
CA ILE A 283 9.01 1.48 -12.08
C ILE A 283 9.99 0.79 -13.04
N ALA A 284 11.23 0.51 -12.63
CA ALA A 284 12.22 -0.16 -13.44
C ALA A 284 11.76 -1.56 -13.87
N HIS A 285 11.27 -2.34 -12.92
CA HIS A 285 10.78 -3.70 -13.18
C HIS A 285 9.66 -3.74 -14.22
N TYR A 286 8.65 -2.90 -14.06
CA TYR A 286 7.54 -2.86 -15.02
C TYR A 286 7.93 -2.19 -16.34
N ALA A 287 8.91 -1.29 -16.36
CA ALA A 287 9.47 -0.75 -17.59
C ALA A 287 10.16 -1.83 -18.42
N HIS A 288 10.92 -2.74 -17.78
CA HIS A 288 11.47 -3.95 -18.43
C HIS A 288 10.38 -4.86 -19.02
N GLN A 289 9.20 -4.91 -18.40
CA GLN A 289 8.04 -5.64 -18.92
C GLN A 289 7.23 -4.89 -19.97
N GLY A 290 7.74 -3.74 -20.45
CA GLY A 290 7.11 -2.96 -21.52
C GLY A 290 5.97 -2.05 -21.05
N VAL A 291 5.80 -1.81 -19.75
CA VAL A 291 4.94 -0.74 -19.25
C VAL A 291 5.59 0.60 -19.59
N ARG A 292 4.82 1.54 -20.08
CA ARG A 292 5.33 2.86 -20.51
C ARG A 292 4.77 4.02 -19.69
N SER A 293 3.73 3.80 -18.91
CA SER A 293 3.10 4.82 -18.08
C SER A 293 3.19 4.49 -16.62
N PHE A 294 3.64 5.48 -15.86
CA PHE A 294 3.89 5.41 -14.43
C PHE A 294 3.34 6.65 -13.75
N ILE A 295 2.63 6.46 -12.65
CA ILE A 295 2.14 7.53 -11.79
C ILE A 295 2.76 7.34 -10.42
N ILE A 296 3.36 8.40 -9.87
CA ILE A 296 3.83 8.44 -8.50
C ILE A 296 2.86 9.31 -7.71
N LEU A 297 2.07 8.71 -6.84
CA LEU A 297 1.18 9.44 -5.92
C LEU A 297 2.04 10.06 -4.82
N GLN A 298 2.24 11.35 -4.92
CA GLN A 298 3.17 12.10 -4.09
C GLN A 298 2.43 13.04 -3.15
N PRO A 299 2.25 12.67 -1.87
CA PRO A 299 1.61 13.56 -0.93
C PRO A 299 2.57 14.69 -0.51
N PHE A 300 2.00 15.86 -0.28
CA PHE A 300 2.73 17.01 0.28
C PHE A 300 3.46 16.59 1.57
N GLY A 301 4.69 17.05 1.70
CA GLY A 301 5.54 16.83 2.88
C GLY A 301 6.04 15.40 3.11
N CYS A 302 5.84 14.48 2.16
CA CYS A 302 6.36 13.11 2.22
C CYS A 302 7.82 13.06 1.80
N LEU A 303 8.74 12.94 2.77
CA LEU A 303 10.18 12.87 2.51
C LEU A 303 10.58 11.71 1.58
N PRO A 304 10.18 10.44 1.87
CA PRO A 304 10.56 9.31 1.02
C PRO A 304 10.15 9.50 -0.44
N ASN A 305 8.93 9.98 -0.66
CA ASN A 305 8.41 10.19 -2.00
C ASN A 305 9.14 11.28 -2.77
N HIS A 306 9.53 12.38 -2.10
CA HIS A 306 10.32 13.43 -2.74
C HIS A 306 11.72 12.93 -3.11
N VAL A 307 12.37 12.15 -2.26
CA VAL A 307 13.75 11.65 -2.47
C VAL A 307 13.76 10.46 -3.42
N CYS A 308 13.05 9.39 -3.09
CA CYS A 308 13.14 8.09 -3.78
C CYS A 308 12.09 7.91 -4.91
N GLY A 309 11.05 8.75 -4.93
CA GLY A 309 10.08 8.79 -6.02
C GLY A 309 10.44 9.87 -7.04
N ARG A 310 10.10 11.14 -6.74
CA ARG A 310 10.32 12.26 -7.66
C ARG A 310 11.80 12.53 -7.96
N GLY A 311 12.66 12.44 -6.94
CA GLY A 311 14.08 12.74 -7.07
C GLY A 311 14.82 11.86 -8.07
N VAL A 312 14.38 10.63 -8.28
CA VAL A 312 14.99 9.67 -9.21
C VAL A 312 14.33 9.64 -10.59
N THR A 313 13.27 10.41 -10.81
CA THR A 313 12.47 10.39 -12.07
C THR A 313 13.33 10.66 -13.30
N LYS A 314 14.26 11.61 -13.20
CA LYS A 314 15.16 11.94 -14.32
C LYS A 314 16.02 10.73 -14.67
N ARG A 315 16.64 10.09 -13.69
CA ARG A 315 17.49 8.91 -13.89
C ARG A 315 16.71 7.77 -14.53
N LEU A 316 15.51 7.49 -14.04
CA LEU A 316 14.63 6.45 -14.61
C LEU A 316 14.26 6.74 -16.08
N LYS A 317 13.98 7.99 -16.44
CA LYS A 317 13.70 8.38 -17.83
C LYS A 317 14.92 8.27 -18.75
N GLU A 318 16.12 8.51 -18.23
CA GLU A 318 17.37 8.32 -18.97
C GLU A 318 17.63 6.82 -19.23
N GLU A 319 17.34 5.97 -18.25
CA GLU A 319 17.57 4.53 -18.34
C GLU A 319 16.49 3.80 -19.16
N PHE A 320 15.27 4.27 -19.10
CA PHE A 320 14.13 3.73 -19.84
C PHE A 320 13.56 4.75 -20.84
N PRO A 321 14.20 4.96 -22.01
CA PRO A 321 13.70 5.93 -23.00
C PRO A 321 12.26 5.63 -23.43
N GLY A 322 11.44 6.67 -23.53
CA GLY A 322 10.04 6.56 -23.94
C GLY A 322 9.06 6.21 -22.83
N VAL A 323 9.50 6.12 -21.56
CA VAL A 323 8.57 6.00 -20.44
C VAL A 323 8.05 7.38 -20.04
N GLN A 324 6.79 7.41 -19.65
CA GLN A 324 6.13 8.57 -19.05
C GLN A 324 6.03 8.33 -17.55
N ILE A 325 6.64 9.20 -16.76
CA ILE A 325 6.51 9.17 -15.29
C ILE A 325 5.87 10.48 -14.87
N LEU A 326 4.69 10.39 -14.28
CA LEU A 326 3.90 11.50 -13.76
C LEU A 326 3.94 11.48 -12.24
N PRO A 327 4.74 12.33 -11.58
CA PRO A 327 4.55 12.62 -10.17
C PRO A 327 3.28 13.44 -10.00
N LEU A 328 2.31 12.91 -9.28
CA LEU A 328 1.02 13.54 -9.01
C LEU A 328 1.03 14.09 -7.59
N ASP A 329 1.23 15.41 -7.47
CA ASP A 329 1.28 16.07 -6.17
C ASP A 329 -0.13 16.17 -5.57
N LEU A 330 -0.27 15.69 -4.34
CA LEU A 330 -1.53 15.62 -3.59
C LEU A 330 -1.37 16.34 -2.25
N ASP A 331 -2.27 17.26 -1.98
CA ASP A 331 -2.37 18.01 -0.74
C ASP A 331 -3.84 18.32 -0.42
N PRO A 332 -4.16 18.88 0.75
CA PRO A 332 -5.54 19.19 1.12
C PRO A 332 -6.26 20.19 0.19
N ASP A 333 -5.49 21.02 -0.51
CA ASP A 333 -6.03 22.07 -1.42
C ASP A 333 -6.01 21.61 -2.89
N THR A 334 -5.55 20.38 -3.18
CA THR A 334 -5.53 19.83 -4.53
C THR A 334 -6.95 19.72 -5.08
N SER A 335 -7.22 20.36 -6.22
CA SER A 335 -8.51 20.21 -6.89
C SER A 335 -8.58 18.97 -7.75
N TYR A 336 -9.75 18.31 -7.77
CA TYR A 336 -10.00 17.16 -8.65
C TYR A 336 -9.71 17.45 -10.12
N ALA A 337 -10.12 18.63 -10.61
CA ALA A 337 -9.88 19.03 -11.99
C ALA A 337 -8.39 19.11 -12.35
N ASN A 338 -7.54 19.48 -11.40
CA ASN A 338 -6.09 19.53 -11.62
C ASN A 338 -5.51 18.12 -11.75
N VAL A 339 -5.94 17.21 -10.88
CA VAL A 339 -5.57 15.78 -10.96
C VAL A 339 -6.03 15.18 -12.29
N GLU A 340 -7.30 15.40 -12.65
CA GLU A 340 -7.90 14.88 -13.88
C GLU A 340 -7.17 15.37 -15.13
N ASN A 341 -6.87 16.65 -15.25
CA ASN A 341 -6.14 17.21 -16.39
C ASN A 341 -4.77 16.56 -16.56
N ARG A 342 -4.05 16.31 -15.47
CA ARG A 342 -2.73 15.68 -15.52
C ARG A 342 -2.82 14.20 -15.93
N LEU A 343 -3.84 13.48 -15.46
CA LEU A 343 -4.11 12.11 -15.86
C LEU A 343 -4.50 12.02 -17.34
N GLN A 344 -5.34 12.94 -17.83
CA GLN A 344 -5.69 13.01 -19.24
C GLN A 344 -4.47 13.22 -20.13
N MET A 345 -3.55 14.12 -19.76
CA MET A 345 -2.30 14.30 -20.51
C MET A 345 -1.48 13.00 -20.61
N LEU A 346 -1.41 12.21 -19.54
CA LEU A 346 -0.71 10.93 -19.56
C LEU A 346 -1.40 9.93 -20.49
N ILE A 347 -2.75 9.87 -20.46
CA ILE A 347 -3.55 8.96 -21.31
C ILE A 347 -3.41 9.33 -22.78
N MET A 348 -3.55 10.61 -23.14
CA MET A 348 -3.45 11.09 -24.52
C MET A 348 -2.09 10.79 -25.16
N ASN A 349 -1.02 10.90 -24.41
CA ASN A 349 0.33 10.60 -24.90
C ASN A 349 0.59 9.10 -25.12
N GLN A 350 -0.29 8.20 -24.65
CA GLN A 350 -0.19 6.77 -24.94
C GLN A 350 -0.86 6.37 -26.25
N THR A 351 -1.81 7.15 -26.70
CA THR A 351 -2.57 6.89 -27.94
C THR A 351 -1.93 7.50 -29.18
N ALA A 352 -0.88 8.27 -29.01
CA ALA A 352 -0.07 8.86 -30.07
C ALA A 352 1.21 8.03 -30.32
#